data_5b8d771e983129b0d078abb228998863
#
_entry.id   5b8d771e983129b0d078abb228998863
#
_cell.length_a   1.000
_cell.length_b   1.000
_cell.length_c   1.000
_cell.angle_alpha   90.00
_cell.angle_beta   90.00
_cell.angle_gamma   90.00
#
_symmetry.space_group_name_H-M   'P 1'
#
loop_
_entity.id
_entity.type
_entity.pdbx_description
1 polymer ?
#
loop_
_entity_poly.entity_id
_entity_poly.type
_entity_poly.pdbx_seq_one_letter_code
_entity_poly.pdbx_strand_id
1 'polypeptide(L)'
;MEKLIAFLRLNKIQGRDFNLVQEKYENTLTFRPDVSTKLASVERTAKDFSLFVGSVGVAQIVPVYSEGKIKISWLHKGISSALLPIRPSFYCVPLGVTANGNHRNIYLPRAPHIMVAGTTGSGKTYWMNGAIRWALKQQMSVIAIDPKWGEFAGYKGDGKFQHLTADVQVLTAMNDLVGRMELRYQKMAELGVADIIRLNETTGKKMDPIVLVVDELADLVGRHKERFLEPMQRLAQKGRAAGIHIICATQTPTAKLLNGELKANFPVRVAFRTASAVASRVILDTAGAENLSGMGDGICISESGESLRFRGYMMNSGAIEVAPKSIWQMIKERKS
;
A
#
# COMPACT_ATOMS: atom_id res chain seq x y z
N MET A 1 -4.07 -3.30 33.10
CA MET A 1 -4.98 -2.18 32.88
C MET A 1 -4.70 -1.00 33.81
N GLU A 2 -4.77 -1.16 35.12
CA GLU A 2 -4.59 -0.07 36.09
C GLU A 2 -3.31 0.75 35.94
N LYS A 3 -2.15 0.08 35.74
CA LYS A 3 -0.87 0.75 35.51
C LYS A 3 -0.88 1.62 34.24
N LEU A 4 -1.55 1.20 33.16
CA LEU A 4 -1.68 1.96 31.93
C LEU A 4 -2.53 3.22 32.15
N ILE A 5 -3.64 3.08 32.85
CA ILE A 5 -4.52 4.21 33.21
C ILE A 5 -3.79 5.20 34.12
N ALA A 6 -3.02 4.70 35.10
CA ALA A 6 -2.21 5.53 35.98
C ALA A 6 -1.16 6.34 35.20
N PHE A 7 -0.45 5.70 34.24
CA PHE A 7 0.50 6.39 33.36
C PHE A 7 -0.17 7.52 32.56
N LEU A 8 -1.32 7.25 31.95
CA LEU A 8 -2.07 8.26 31.20
C LEU A 8 -2.46 9.46 32.07
N ARG A 9 -2.98 9.19 33.28
CA ARG A 9 -3.37 10.24 34.25
C ARG A 9 -2.19 11.10 34.69
N LEU A 10 -1.02 10.50 34.95
CA LEU A 10 0.21 11.22 35.28
C LEU A 10 0.65 12.17 34.15
N ASN A 11 0.36 11.80 32.91
CA ASN A 11 0.62 12.63 31.72
C ASN A 11 -0.56 13.56 31.35
N LYS A 12 -1.50 13.81 32.29
CA LYS A 12 -2.67 14.65 32.12
C LYS A 12 -3.62 14.20 30.99
N ILE A 13 -3.62 12.92 30.68
CA ILE A 13 -4.53 12.28 29.73
C ILE A 13 -5.65 11.64 30.52
N GLN A 14 -6.86 12.18 30.37
CA GLN A 14 -8.06 11.69 31.06
C GLN A 14 -9.03 11.08 30.05
N GLY A 15 -9.73 10.05 30.47
CA GLY A 15 -10.70 9.34 29.62
C GLY A 15 -11.43 8.23 30.38
N ARG A 16 -12.35 7.61 29.67
CA ARG A 16 -13.21 6.52 30.17
C ARG A 16 -13.33 5.40 29.12
N ASP A 17 -14.06 4.35 29.48
CA ASP A 17 -14.31 3.20 28.58
C ASP A 17 -12.99 2.55 28.06
N PHE A 18 -12.02 2.36 28.96
CA PHE A 18 -10.74 1.76 28.63
C PHE A 18 -10.92 0.28 28.29
N ASN A 19 -10.45 -0.12 27.10
CA ASN A 19 -10.41 -1.51 26.65
C ASN A 19 -9.01 -1.87 26.17
N LEU A 20 -8.46 -2.97 26.66
CA LEU A 20 -7.15 -3.51 26.30
C LEU A 20 -7.34 -4.82 25.54
N VAL A 21 -6.90 -4.86 24.31
CA VAL A 21 -6.83 -6.06 23.47
C VAL A 21 -5.38 -6.48 23.35
N GLN A 22 -5.10 -7.74 23.60
CA GLN A 22 -3.77 -8.35 23.47
C GLN A 22 -3.76 -9.31 22.28
N GLU A 23 -2.90 -9.05 21.32
CA GLU A 23 -2.72 -9.87 20.14
C GLU A 23 -1.30 -10.50 20.12
N LYS A 24 -1.03 -11.31 19.11
CA LYS A 24 0.22 -12.08 19.01
C LYS A 24 1.49 -11.23 19.07
N TYR A 25 1.48 -10.04 18.52
CA TYR A 25 2.64 -9.14 18.47
C TYR A 25 2.33 -7.75 19.01
N GLU A 26 1.09 -7.37 19.06
CA GLU A 26 0.63 -6.01 19.39
C GLU A 26 -0.37 -6.03 20.52
N ASN A 27 -0.28 -5.06 21.42
CA ASN A 27 -1.33 -4.72 22.37
C ASN A 27 -1.98 -3.42 21.93
N THR A 28 -3.27 -3.33 22.10
CA THR A 28 -4.06 -2.15 21.75
C THR A 28 -4.89 -1.69 22.94
N LEU A 29 -4.69 -0.44 23.36
CA LEU A 29 -5.53 0.25 24.35
C LEU A 29 -6.43 1.23 23.62
N THR A 30 -7.74 1.08 23.76
CA THR A 30 -8.72 2.06 23.28
C THR A 30 -9.41 2.71 24.46
N PHE A 31 -9.69 4.01 24.36
CA PHE A 31 -10.42 4.73 25.38
C PHE A 31 -11.15 5.94 24.78
N ARG A 32 -12.19 6.40 25.44
CA ARG A 32 -12.90 7.63 25.09
C ARG A 32 -12.28 8.81 25.86
N PRO A 33 -11.65 9.77 25.18
CA PRO A 33 -11.02 10.90 25.86
C PRO A 33 -12.06 11.83 26.48
N ASP A 34 -11.72 12.44 27.61
CA ASP A 34 -12.51 13.51 28.17
C ASP A 34 -12.31 14.82 27.41
N VAL A 35 -13.22 15.77 27.57
CA VAL A 35 -13.21 17.07 26.83
C VAL A 35 -11.90 17.83 26.98
N SER A 36 -11.20 17.67 28.08
CA SER A 36 -9.89 18.31 28.33
C SER A 36 -8.71 17.65 27.62
N THR A 37 -8.88 16.40 27.14
CA THR A 37 -7.79 15.62 26.53
C THR A 37 -7.72 15.87 25.05
N LYS A 38 -6.64 16.56 24.61
CA LYS A 38 -6.35 16.84 23.21
C LYS A 38 -5.53 15.68 22.61
N LEU A 39 -5.84 15.28 21.36
CA LEU A 39 -5.08 14.23 20.62
C LEU A 39 -3.57 14.51 20.60
N ALA A 40 -3.18 15.75 20.31
CA ALA A 40 -1.78 16.18 20.31
C ALA A 40 -1.06 15.98 21.64
N SER A 41 -1.79 16.02 22.78
CA SER A 41 -1.22 15.74 24.09
C SER A 41 -0.95 14.25 24.26
N VAL A 42 -1.82 13.39 23.73
CA VAL A 42 -1.64 11.93 23.74
C VAL A 42 -0.48 11.55 22.81
N GLU A 43 -0.41 12.10 21.60
CA GLU A 43 0.67 11.86 20.63
C GLU A 43 2.05 12.18 21.19
N ARG A 44 2.19 13.27 21.97
CA ARG A 44 3.46 13.63 22.61
C ARG A 44 3.99 12.59 23.59
N THR A 45 3.11 11.82 24.21
CA THR A 45 3.51 10.79 25.19
C THR A 45 3.91 9.46 24.55
N ALA A 46 3.84 9.32 23.22
CA ALA A 46 4.06 8.06 22.55
C ALA A 46 5.42 7.40 22.86
N LYS A 47 6.48 8.18 22.95
CA LYS A 47 7.83 7.68 23.29
C LYS A 47 7.91 7.23 24.74
N ASP A 48 7.43 8.04 25.67
CA ASP A 48 7.45 7.73 27.10
C ASP A 48 6.53 6.54 27.42
N PHE A 49 5.37 6.48 26.77
CA PHE A 49 4.48 5.35 26.85
C PHE A 49 5.16 4.07 26.35
N SER A 50 5.89 4.15 25.24
CA SER A 50 6.61 3.01 24.68
C SER A 50 7.67 2.46 25.62
N LEU A 51 8.43 3.34 26.27
CA LEU A 51 9.39 2.96 27.31
C LEU A 51 8.69 2.32 28.51
N PHE A 52 7.59 2.91 28.96
CA PHE A 52 6.81 2.43 30.09
C PHE A 52 6.27 1.00 29.88
N VAL A 53 5.79 0.68 28.68
CA VAL A 53 5.23 -0.65 28.34
C VAL A 53 6.26 -1.64 27.81
N GLY A 54 7.53 -1.23 27.64
CA GLY A 54 8.58 -2.05 27.02
C GLY A 54 8.30 -2.38 25.55
N SER A 55 7.79 -1.42 24.80
CA SER A 55 7.43 -1.61 23.40
C SER A 55 8.63 -1.82 22.49
N VAL A 56 8.45 -2.66 21.47
CA VAL A 56 9.40 -2.77 20.35
C VAL A 56 9.08 -1.63 19.35
N GLY A 57 9.80 -0.53 19.50
CA GLY A 57 9.56 0.71 18.74
C GLY A 57 8.54 1.63 19.41
N VAL A 58 8.23 2.75 18.76
CA VAL A 58 7.32 3.76 19.30
C VAL A 58 5.87 3.32 19.11
N ALA A 59 5.05 3.50 20.16
CA ALA A 59 3.62 3.24 20.13
C ALA A 59 2.92 4.16 19.11
N GLN A 60 1.94 3.62 18.42
CA GLN A 60 1.09 4.38 17.51
C GLN A 60 -0.14 4.89 18.23
N ILE A 61 -0.49 6.15 17.96
CA ILE A 61 -1.67 6.79 18.52
C ILE A 61 -2.55 7.25 17.36
N VAL A 62 -3.74 6.69 17.26
CA VAL A 62 -4.68 6.94 16.15
C VAL A 62 -6.06 7.29 16.70
N PRO A 63 -6.68 8.39 16.22
CA PRO A 63 -8.07 8.67 16.54
C PRO A 63 -9.01 7.72 15.78
N VAL A 64 -10.01 7.19 16.48
CA VAL A 64 -11.12 6.41 15.91
C VAL A 64 -12.36 7.31 15.90
N TYR A 65 -12.50 8.12 14.87
CA TYR A 65 -13.53 9.17 14.80
C TYR A 65 -14.94 8.62 14.86
N SER A 66 -15.23 7.50 14.19
CA SER A 66 -16.53 6.84 14.18
C SER A 66 -17.01 6.42 15.58
N GLU A 67 -16.08 6.18 16.51
CA GLU A 67 -16.37 5.73 17.87
C GLU A 67 -16.12 6.81 18.91
N GLY A 68 -15.56 7.95 18.54
CA GLY A 68 -15.13 8.99 19.47
C GLY A 68 -14.07 8.52 20.46
N LYS A 69 -13.17 7.63 20.02
CA LYS A 69 -12.13 7.01 20.84
C LYS A 69 -10.72 7.35 20.32
N ILE A 70 -9.73 7.17 21.19
CA ILE A 70 -8.31 7.14 20.84
C ILE A 70 -7.81 5.70 21.00
N LYS A 71 -7.09 5.24 19.99
CA LYS A 71 -6.41 3.94 19.96
C LYS A 71 -4.93 4.15 20.16
N ILE A 72 -4.33 3.48 21.15
CA ILE A 72 -2.88 3.40 21.36
C ILE A 72 -2.46 1.96 21.12
N SER A 73 -1.62 1.73 20.12
CA SER A 73 -1.11 0.40 19.78
C SER A 73 0.39 0.34 19.99
N TRP A 74 0.87 -0.75 20.59
CA TRP A 74 2.31 -0.98 20.76
C TRP A 74 2.67 -2.44 20.56
N LEU A 75 3.85 -2.69 19.99
CA LEU A 75 4.36 -4.03 19.82
C LEU A 75 5.05 -4.49 21.10
N HIS A 76 4.59 -5.58 21.69
CA HIS A 76 5.30 -6.25 22.78
C HIS A 76 6.33 -7.28 22.26
N LYS A 77 6.27 -7.61 20.97
CA LYS A 77 7.20 -8.47 20.24
C LYS A 77 7.32 -8.00 18.80
N GLY A 78 8.52 -8.02 18.24
CA GLY A 78 8.71 -7.69 16.82
C GLY A 78 7.90 -8.62 15.92
N ILE A 79 7.20 -8.04 14.93
CA ILE A 79 6.49 -8.83 13.91
C ILE A 79 7.53 -9.61 13.12
N SER A 80 7.44 -10.94 13.15
CA SER A 80 8.34 -11.80 12.41
C SER A 80 8.15 -11.62 10.92
N SER A 81 9.25 -11.53 10.18
CA SER A 81 9.19 -11.60 8.72
C SER A 81 8.67 -12.97 8.28
N ALA A 82 7.85 -12.98 7.26
CA ALA A 82 7.39 -14.20 6.61
C ALA A 82 7.88 -14.24 5.16
N LEU A 83 8.10 -15.44 4.65
CA LEU A 83 8.38 -15.61 3.23
C LEU A 83 7.13 -15.29 2.41
N LEU A 84 7.33 -14.72 1.23
CA LEU A 84 6.24 -14.48 0.30
C LEU A 84 5.55 -15.83 -0.02
N PRO A 85 4.22 -15.97 0.17
CA PRO A 85 3.53 -17.23 -0.10
C PRO A 85 3.75 -17.70 -1.53
N ILE A 86 3.84 -19.01 -1.74
CA ILE A 86 4.13 -19.59 -3.06
C ILE A 86 2.92 -19.46 -4.01
N ARG A 87 1.69 -19.47 -3.46
CA ARG A 87 0.46 -19.39 -4.23
C ARG A 87 -0.17 -18.01 -4.13
N PRO A 88 -0.23 -17.24 -5.24
CA PRO A 88 -0.89 -15.94 -5.23
C PRO A 88 -2.42 -16.09 -5.13
N SER A 89 -3.04 -15.20 -4.37
CA SER A 89 -4.47 -14.95 -4.51
C SER A 89 -4.71 -14.16 -5.79
N PHE A 90 -5.89 -14.34 -6.37
CA PHE A 90 -6.26 -13.77 -7.66
C PHE A 90 -6.37 -12.22 -7.60
N TYR A 91 -5.77 -11.51 -8.57
CA TYR A 91 -5.75 -10.04 -8.67
C TYR A 91 -5.34 -9.30 -7.39
N CYS A 92 -4.40 -9.86 -6.64
CA CYS A 92 -3.92 -9.29 -5.41
C CYS A 92 -2.45 -8.85 -5.49
N VAL A 93 -2.10 -7.91 -4.65
CA VAL A 93 -0.71 -7.56 -4.31
C VAL A 93 -0.46 -7.93 -2.86
N PRO A 94 0.67 -8.58 -2.54
CA PRO A 94 0.97 -8.97 -1.16
C PRO A 94 1.30 -7.73 -0.33
N LEU A 95 0.63 -7.54 0.80
CA LEU A 95 0.99 -6.50 1.75
C LEU A 95 2.06 -6.97 2.72
N GLY A 96 1.81 -8.05 3.43
CA GLY A 96 2.69 -8.57 4.47
C GLY A 96 1.93 -9.31 5.57
N VAL A 97 2.58 -9.44 6.72
CA VAL A 97 2.02 -10.02 7.94
C VAL A 97 1.66 -8.89 8.90
N THR A 98 0.43 -8.89 9.40
CA THR A 98 -0.05 -7.89 10.35
C THR A 98 0.37 -8.21 11.78
N ALA A 99 0.15 -7.28 12.70
CA ALA A 99 0.50 -7.41 14.11
C ALA A 99 -0.19 -8.60 14.82
N ASN A 100 -1.32 -9.04 14.33
CA ASN A 100 -2.00 -10.24 14.83
C ASN A 100 -1.51 -11.54 14.17
N GLY A 101 -0.53 -11.47 13.29
CA GLY A 101 0.07 -12.62 12.59
C GLY A 101 -0.68 -13.07 11.34
N ASN A 102 -1.67 -12.33 10.89
CA ASN A 102 -2.43 -12.64 9.69
C ASN A 102 -1.72 -12.15 8.43
N HIS A 103 -1.72 -12.98 7.40
CA HIS A 103 -1.29 -12.59 6.07
C HIS A 103 -2.33 -11.67 5.42
N ARG A 104 -1.88 -10.57 4.82
CA ARG A 104 -2.74 -9.60 4.15
C ARG A 104 -2.28 -9.37 2.72
N ASN A 105 -3.27 -9.25 1.85
CA ASN A 105 -3.11 -8.90 0.45
C ASN A 105 -4.03 -7.71 0.13
N ILE A 106 -3.64 -6.90 -0.84
CA ILE A 106 -4.44 -5.82 -1.40
C ILE A 106 -5.13 -6.35 -2.65
N TYR A 107 -6.46 -6.34 -2.68
CA TYR A 107 -7.25 -6.81 -3.80
C TYR A 107 -7.48 -5.67 -4.80
N LEU A 108 -6.77 -5.69 -5.93
CA LEU A 108 -6.73 -4.61 -6.92
C LEU A 108 -8.09 -4.20 -7.50
N PRO A 109 -9.07 -5.09 -7.74
CA PRO A 109 -10.39 -4.66 -8.20
C PRO A 109 -11.17 -3.78 -7.21
N ARG A 110 -10.86 -3.83 -5.91
CA ARG A 110 -11.40 -2.91 -4.89
C ARG A 110 -10.50 -1.72 -4.64
N ALA A 111 -9.20 -1.96 -4.62
CA ALA A 111 -8.16 -1.00 -4.32
C ALA A 111 -7.23 -0.84 -5.55
N PRO A 112 -7.70 -0.17 -6.62
CA PRO A 112 -7.04 -0.22 -7.92
C PRO A 112 -5.68 0.42 -7.94
N HIS A 113 -5.43 1.38 -7.06
CA HIS A 113 -4.20 2.16 -7.04
C HIS A 113 -3.63 2.24 -5.62
N ILE A 114 -2.33 2.11 -5.53
CA ILE A 114 -1.59 2.05 -4.26
C ILE A 114 -0.52 3.15 -4.28
N MET A 115 -0.57 4.04 -3.31
CA MET A 115 0.49 5.01 -3.06
C MET A 115 1.44 4.47 -2.00
N VAL A 116 2.75 4.55 -2.26
CA VAL A 116 3.78 4.03 -1.35
C VAL A 116 4.76 5.14 -0.99
N ALA A 117 5.04 5.34 0.29
CA ALA A 117 6.07 6.26 0.73
C ALA A 117 7.08 5.59 1.66
N GLY A 118 8.32 6.08 1.66
CA GLY A 118 9.35 5.60 2.58
C GLY A 118 10.74 6.04 2.17
N THR A 119 11.59 6.29 3.18
CA THR A 119 12.99 6.65 2.97
C THR A 119 13.82 5.48 2.44
N THR A 120 15.01 5.75 1.96
CA THR A 120 15.99 4.72 1.59
C THR A 120 16.23 3.76 2.76
N GLY A 121 16.30 2.46 2.49
CA GLY A 121 16.49 1.42 3.51
C GLY A 121 15.24 1.12 4.37
N SER A 122 14.10 1.79 4.12
CA SER A 122 12.86 1.52 4.86
C SER A 122 12.19 0.18 4.47
N GLY A 123 12.50 -0.36 3.29
CA GLY A 123 11.89 -1.57 2.72
C GLY A 123 10.93 -1.31 1.56
N LYS A 124 10.76 -0.03 1.14
CA LYS A 124 9.88 0.38 0.03
C LYS A 124 10.15 -0.39 -1.26
N THR A 125 11.36 -0.29 -1.79
CA THR A 125 11.78 -0.96 -3.04
C THR A 125 11.66 -2.47 -2.95
N TYR A 126 12.00 -3.04 -1.80
CA TYR A 126 11.90 -4.49 -1.59
C TYR A 126 10.44 -4.95 -1.66
N TRP A 127 9.52 -4.21 -1.06
CA TRP A 127 8.09 -4.47 -1.14
C TRP A 127 7.55 -4.31 -2.56
N MET A 128 7.97 -3.27 -3.29
CA MET A 128 7.57 -3.05 -4.69
C MET A 128 8.02 -4.20 -5.59
N ASN A 129 9.25 -4.69 -5.39
CA ASN A 129 9.74 -5.89 -6.09
C ASN A 129 8.88 -7.13 -5.77
N GLY A 130 8.41 -7.28 -4.52
CA GLY A 130 7.44 -8.31 -4.14
C GLY A 130 6.13 -8.18 -4.92
N ALA A 131 5.61 -6.96 -5.06
CA ALA A 131 4.40 -6.67 -5.82
C ALA A 131 4.55 -6.99 -7.32
N ILE A 132 5.68 -6.62 -7.93
CA ILE A 132 6.02 -6.94 -9.33
C ILE A 132 6.04 -8.46 -9.54
N ARG A 133 6.82 -9.19 -8.71
CA ARG A 133 6.88 -10.66 -8.79
C ARG A 133 5.50 -11.30 -8.69
N TRP A 134 4.69 -10.78 -7.79
CA TRP A 134 3.36 -11.33 -7.56
C TRP A 134 2.42 -11.07 -8.74
N ALA A 135 2.48 -9.87 -9.34
CA ALA A 135 1.74 -9.54 -10.54
C ALA A 135 2.13 -10.45 -11.73
N LEU A 136 3.43 -10.64 -11.95
CA LEU A 136 3.94 -11.53 -13.03
C LEU A 136 3.51 -12.99 -12.81
N LYS A 137 3.58 -13.50 -11.58
CA LYS A 137 3.07 -14.85 -11.24
C LYS A 137 1.58 -15.02 -11.54
N GLN A 138 0.79 -13.97 -11.44
CA GLN A 138 -0.63 -13.95 -11.80
C GLN A 138 -0.86 -13.70 -13.29
N GLN A 139 0.19 -13.66 -14.10
CA GLN A 139 0.12 -13.40 -15.54
C GLN A 139 -0.40 -11.98 -15.87
N MET A 140 -0.24 -11.01 -14.98
CA MET A 140 -0.47 -9.60 -15.28
C MET A 140 0.70 -9.03 -16.08
N SER A 141 0.44 -8.06 -16.96
CA SER A 141 1.49 -7.28 -17.59
C SER A 141 2.00 -6.21 -16.61
N VAL A 142 3.30 -6.04 -16.52
CA VAL A 142 3.92 -5.04 -15.63
C VAL A 142 4.72 -4.05 -16.46
N ILE A 143 4.46 -2.76 -16.25
CA ILE A 143 5.24 -1.67 -16.81
C ILE A 143 5.88 -0.95 -15.63
N ALA A 144 7.20 -1.02 -15.52
CA ALA A 144 7.96 -0.43 -14.42
C ALA A 144 8.75 0.78 -14.90
N ILE A 145 8.49 1.94 -14.32
CA ILE A 145 9.19 3.20 -14.55
C ILE A 145 10.23 3.37 -13.47
N ASP A 146 11.51 3.29 -13.85
CA ASP A 146 12.67 3.38 -12.97
C ASP A 146 13.72 4.32 -13.58
N PRO A 147 13.61 5.63 -13.33
CA PRO A 147 14.54 6.61 -13.89
C PRO A 147 16.00 6.44 -13.42
N LYS A 148 16.20 5.68 -12.34
CA LYS A 148 17.52 5.46 -11.72
C LYS A 148 18.21 4.17 -12.19
N TRP A 149 17.55 3.37 -13.03
CA TRP A 149 18.10 2.17 -13.70
C TRP A 149 18.42 0.97 -12.80
N GLY A 150 18.23 1.04 -11.51
CA GLY A 150 18.76 0.05 -10.56
C GLY A 150 17.74 -0.89 -9.95
N GLU A 151 16.51 -0.40 -9.74
CA GLU A 151 15.60 -1.02 -8.81
C GLU A 151 14.88 -2.26 -9.38
N PHE A 152 14.62 -2.29 -10.70
CA PHE A 152 13.81 -3.34 -11.34
C PHE A 152 14.53 -4.09 -12.46
N ALA A 153 15.86 -3.98 -12.57
CA ALA A 153 16.64 -4.61 -13.64
C ALA A 153 16.58 -6.16 -13.64
N GLY A 154 16.27 -6.78 -12.51
CA GLY A 154 16.24 -8.24 -12.34
C GLY A 154 15.12 -8.99 -13.08
N TYR A 155 14.18 -8.26 -13.72
CA TYR A 155 13.04 -8.85 -14.47
C TYR A 155 13.24 -8.85 -15.99
N LYS A 156 14.41 -8.47 -16.47
CA LYS A 156 14.74 -8.51 -17.90
C LYS A 156 14.56 -9.93 -18.44
N GLY A 157 13.84 -10.05 -19.57
CA GLY A 157 13.57 -11.34 -20.21
C GLY A 157 12.20 -11.94 -19.90
N ASP A 158 11.45 -11.43 -18.92
CA ASP A 158 10.04 -11.79 -18.76
C ASP A 158 9.21 -11.08 -19.84
N GLY A 159 8.51 -11.86 -20.67
CA GLY A 159 7.72 -11.33 -21.80
C GLY A 159 6.52 -10.44 -21.39
N LYS A 160 6.19 -10.39 -20.10
CA LYS A 160 5.13 -9.53 -19.54
C LYS A 160 5.67 -8.35 -18.74
N PHE A 161 6.99 -8.20 -18.65
CA PHE A 161 7.63 -7.11 -17.94
C PHE A 161 8.29 -6.13 -18.90
N GLN A 162 7.91 -4.86 -18.79
CA GLN A 162 8.52 -3.76 -19.52
C GLN A 162 9.22 -2.81 -18.55
N HIS A 163 10.53 -2.58 -18.73
CA HIS A 163 11.33 -1.67 -17.92
C HIS A 163 11.57 -0.38 -18.68
N LEU A 164 11.13 0.75 -18.15
CA LEU A 164 11.24 2.07 -18.77
C LEU A 164 12.15 2.96 -17.93
N THR A 165 13.19 3.45 -18.54
CA THR A 165 14.23 4.25 -17.89
C THR A 165 14.45 5.60 -18.55
N ALA A 166 14.20 5.69 -19.87
CA ALA A 166 14.34 6.93 -20.62
C ALA A 166 13.03 7.74 -20.65
N ASP A 167 13.15 9.06 -20.52
CA ASP A 167 12.03 10.00 -20.45
C ASP A 167 11.05 9.89 -21.62
N VAL A 168 11.58 9.73 -22.85
CA VAL A 168 10.73 9.55 -24.04
C VAL A 168 9.90 8.28 -23.94
N GLN A 169 10.50 7.16 -23.51
CA GLN A 169 9.81 5.89 -23.33
C GLN A 169 8.70 6.01 -22.27
N VAL A 170 8.99 6.71 -21.17
CA VAL A 170 8.04 6.93 -20.07
C VAL A 170 6.80 7.70 -20.57
N LEU A 171 6.99 8.84 -21.24
CA LEU A 171 5.90 9.66 -21.72
C LEU A 171 5.08 8.96 -22.82
N THR A 172 5.76 8.24 -23.72
CA THR A 172 5.07 7.41 -24.73
C THR A 172 4.21 6.34 -24.06
N ALA A 173 4.78 5.58 -23.12
CA ALA A 173 4.05 4.52 -22.43
C ALA A 173 2.86 5.04 -21.62
N MET A 174 2.94 6.22 -21.00
CA MET A 174 1.82 6.83 -20.31
C MET A 174 0.65 7.13 -21.24
N ASN A 175 0.93 7.70 -22.42
CA ASN A 175 -0.10 7.97 -23.44
C ASN A 175 -0.67 6.67 -24.04
N ASP A 176 0.18 5.69 -24.31
CA ASP A 176 -0.23 4.37 -24.80
C ASP A 176 -1.16 3.65 -23.79
N LEU A 177 -0.88 3.77 -22.49
CA LEU A 177 -1.73 3.21 -21.44
C LEU A 177 -3.12 3.87 -21.44
N VAL A 178 -3.19 5.19 -21.62
CA VAL A 178 -4.47 5.89 -21.75
C VAL A 178 -5.21 5.40 -22.99
N GLY A 179 -4.55 5.29 -24.14
CA GLY A 179 -5.15 4.74 -25.36
C GLY A 179 -5.65 3.30 -25.18
N ARG A 180 -4.87 2.44 -24.54
CA ARG A 180 -5.31 1.06 -24.19
C ARG A 180 -6.52 1.04 -23.25
N MET A 181 -6.58 1.95 -22.29
CA MET A 181 -7.73 2.10 -21.41
C MET A 181 -9.00 2.44 -22.21
N GLU A 182 -8.92 3.41 -23.09
CA GLU A 182 -10.05 3.84 -23.91
C GLU A 182 -10.53 2.76 -24.90
N LEU A 183 -9.61 2.06 -25.55
CA LEU A 183 -9.94 0.90 -26.38
C LEU A 183 -10.64 -0.22 -25.60
N ARG A 184 -10.25 -0.45 -24.34
CA ARG A 184 -10.94 -1.42 -23.48
C ARG A 184 -12.35 -0.95 -23.13
N TYR A 185 -12.54 0.34 -22.85
CA TYR A 185 -13.87 0.93 -22.61
C TYR A 185 -14.79 0.80 -23.82
N GLN A 186 -14.28 1.07 -25.04
CA GLN A 186 -15.06 0.87 -26.27
C GLN A 186 -15.54 -0.57 -26.39
N LYS A 187 -14.65 -1.57 -26.21
CA LYS A 187 -15.02 -2.98 -26.25
C LYS A 187 -16.02 -3.38 -25.16
N MET A 188 -15.88 -2.83 -23.96
CA MET A 188 -16.84 -3.06 -22.87
C MET A 188 -18.22 -2.49 -23.20
N ALA A 189 -18.27 -1.28 -23.79
CA ALA A 189 -19.51 -0.65 -24.22
C ALA A 189 -20.21 -1.44 -25.34
N GLU A 190 -19.47 -1.92 -26.35
CA GLU A 190 -19.98 -2.76 -27.43
C GLU A 190 -20.67 -4.04 -26.93
N LEU A 191 -20.18 -4.60 -25.82
CA LEU A 191 -20.67 -5.85 -25.23
C LEU A 191 -21.60 -5.65 -24.02
N GLY A 192 -21.84 -4.39 -23.61
CA GLY A 192 -22.67 -4.08 -22.46
C GLY A 192 -22.12 -4.59 -21.12
N VAL A 193 -20.79 -4.69 -20.97
CA VAL A 193 -20.14 -5.20 -19.77
C VAL A 193 -19.44 -4.08 -18.99
N ALA A 194 -19.35 -4.22 -17.65
CA ALA A 194 -18.92 -3.14 -16.76
C ALA A 194 -17.39 -3.07 -16.54
N ASP A 195 -16.68 -4.18 -16.72
CA ASP A 195 -15.25 -4.26 -16.43
C ASP A 195 -14.53 -5.34 -17.25
N ILE A 196 -13.19 -5.33 -17.21
CA ILE A 196 -12.34 -6.27 -17.95
C ILE A 196 -12.57 -7.73 -17.53
N ILE A 197 -13.00 -8.00 -16.30
CA ILE A 197 -13.25 -9.36 -15.82
C ILE A 197 -14.47 -9.91 -16.56
N ARG A 198 -15.55 -9.13 -16.61
CA ARG A 198 -16.77 -9.46 -17.37
C ARG A 198 -16.50 -9.54 -18.86
N LEU A 199 -15.69 -8.62 -19.39
CA LEU A 199 -15.28 -8.65 -20.81
C LEU A 199 -14.59 -9.98 -21.16
N ASN A 200 -13.65 -10.40 -20.33
CA ASN A 200 -12.94 -11.66 -20.52
C ASN A 200 -13.86 -12.89 -20.37
N GLU A 201 -14.79 -12.88 -19.42
CA GLU A 201 -15.80 -13.93 -19.24
C GLU A 201 -16.73 -14.04 -20.47
N THR A 202 -17.17 -12.92 -21.01
CA THR A 202 -18.12 -12.86 -22.14
C THR A 202 -17.46 -13.27 -23.46
N THR A 203 -16.24 -12.80 -23.70
CA THR A 203 -15.58 -13.04 -25.00
C THR A 203 -14.77 -14.34 -25.06
N GLY A 204 -14.49 -14.96 -23.92
CA GLY A 204 -13.53 -16.06 -23.82
C GLY A 204 -12.08 -15.66 -24.16
N LYS A 205 -11.85 -14.37 -24.51
CA LYS A 205 -10.52 -13.82 -24.82
C LYS A 205 -9.89 -13.27 -23.55
N LYS A 206 -8.58 -13.48 -23.42
CA LYS A 206 -7.83 -13.04 -22.24
C LYS A 206 -7.22 -11.66 -22.50
N MET A 207 -7.78 -10.63 -21.90
CA MET A 207 -7.10 -9.35 -21.72
C MET A 207 -6.44 -9.34 -20.35
N ASP A 208 -5.11 -9.28 -20.33
CA ASP A 208 -4.37 -9.27 -19.07
C ASP A 208 -4.52 -7.90 -18.39
N PRO A 209 -4.71 -7.86 -17.06
CA PRO A 209 -4.55 -6.63 -16.30
C PRO A 209 -3.14 -6.10 -16.43
N ILE A 210 -3.01 -4.79 -16.30
CA ILE A 210 -1.73 -4.08 -16.39
C ILE A 210 -1.45 -3.43 -15.02
N VAL A 211 -0.25 -3.65 -14.50
CA VAL A 211 0.24 -2.97 -13.29
C VAL A 211 1.34 -2.00 -13.72
N LEU A 212 1.05 -0.70 -13.60
CA LEU A 212 2.03 0.36 -13.76
C LEU A 212 2.71 0.57 -12.42
N VAL A 213 4.03 0.42 -12.38
CA VAL A 213 4.87 0.63 -11.19
C VAL A 213 5.75 1.85 -11.41
N VAL A 214 5.69 2.81 -10.50
CA VAL A 214 6.49 4.05 -10.55
C VAL A 214 7.35 4.12 -9.30
N ASP A 215 8.68 4.09 -9.43
CA ASP A 215 9.60 4.08 -8.28
C ASP A 215 9.69 5.43 -7.57
N GLU A 216 9.73 6.53 -8.32
CA GLU A 216 9.86 7.87 -7.74
C GLU A 216 8.98 8.89 -8.48
N LEU A 217 7.79 9.13 -7.93
CA LEU A 217 6.82 10.08 -8.48
C LEU A 217 7.36 11.52 -8.48
N ALA A 218 8.05 11.92 -7.39
CA ALA A 218 8.53 13.28 -7.25
C ALA A 218 9.52 13.66 -8.37
N ASP A 219 10.37 12.74 -8.77
CA ASP A 219 11.35 12.93 -9.83
C ASP A 219 10.68 13.13 -11.21
N LEU A 220 9.72 12.26 -11.54
CA LEU A 220 8.98 12.33 -12.81
C LEU A 220 8.12 13.60 -12.91
N VAL A 221 7.43 13.96 -11.84
CA VAL A 221 6.64 15.20 -11.79
C VAL A 221 7.55 16.42 -11.86
N GLY A 222 8.70 16.40 -11.19
CA GLY A 222 9.70 17.47 -11.26
C GLY A 222 10.21 17.72 -12.68
N ARG A 223 10.46 16.65 -13.43
CA ARG A 223 10.99 16.71 -14.82
C ARG A 223 9.91 16.98 -15.87
N HIS A 224 8.75 16.36 -15.78
CA HIS A 224 7.76 16.33 -16.85
C HIS A 224 6.48 17.09 -16.57
N LYS A 225 6.24 17.47 -15.30
CA LYS A 225 5.05 18.24 -14.86
C LYS A 225 3.75 17.64 -15.43
N GLU A 226 2.93 18.48 -16.08
CA GLU A 226 1.62 18.10 -16.62
C GLU A 226 1.69 16.98 -17.66
N ARG A 227 2.77 16.89 -18.46
CA ARG A 227 2.93 15.82 -19.47
C ARG A 227 2.93 14.41 -18.87
N PHE A 228 3.31 14.28 -17.60
CA PHE A 228 3.24 13.03 -16.85
C PHE A 228 1.99 12.96 -15.96
N LEU A 229 1.62 14.09 -15.31
CA LEU A 229 0.51 14.12 -14.37
C LEU A 229 -0.85 13.89 -15.02
N GLU A 230 -1.11 14.51 -16.18
CA GLU A 230 -2.40 14.40 -16.87
C GLU A 230 -2.74 12.94 -17.24
N PRO A 231 -1.88 12.17 -17.97
CA PRO A 231 -2.16 10.76 -18.22
C PRO A 231 -2.25 9.94 -16.93
N MET A 232 -1.43 10.26 -15.92
CA MET A 232 -1.46 9.60 -14.61
C MET A 232 -2.83 9.77 -13.93
N GLN A 233 -3.35 10.97 -13.88
CA GLN A 233 -4.68 11.28 -13.31
C GLN A 233 -5.80 10.57 -14.08
N ARG A 234 -5.78 10.59 -15.41
CA ARG A 234 -6.76 9.87 -16.24
C ARG A 234 -6.76 8.37 -15.94
N LEU A 235 -5.58 7.75 -15.84
CA LEU A 235 -5.44 6.34 -15.48
C LEU A 235 -5.92 6.08 -14.06
N ALA A 236 -5.60 6.96 -13.10
CA ALA A 236 -6.01 6.80 -11.71
C ALA A 236 -7.54 6.96 -11.53
N GLN A 237 -8.20 7.81 -12.32
CA GLN A 237 -9.65 8.00 -12.27
C GLN A 237 -10.42 6.86 -12.95
N LYS A 238 -9.93 6.33 -14.07
CA LYS A 238 -10.69 5.42 -14.93
C LYS A 238 -10.06 4.03 -15.10
N GLY A 239 -8.80 3.81 -14.70
CA GLY A 239 -8.07 2.56 -14.96
C GLY A 239 -8.69 1.32 -14.36
N ARG A 240 -9.41 1.43 -13.22
CA ARG A 240 -9.97 0.31 -12.46
C ARG A 240 -10.78 -0.67 -13.33
N ALA A 241 -11.82 -0.18 -14.01
CA ALA A 241 -12.69 -1.03 -14.83
C ALA A 241 -11.96 -1.60 -16.06
N ALA A 242 -11.00 -0.85 -16.60
CA ALA A 242 -10.14 -1.30 -17.69
C ALA A 242 -9.03 -2.27 -17.23
N GLY A 243 -8.93 -2.61 -15.95
CA GLY A 243 -7.90 -3.49 -15.40
C GLY A 243 -6.50 -2.90 -15.46
N ILE A 244 -6.37 -1.57 -15.32
CA ILE A 244 -5.09 -0.87 -15.21
C ILE A 244 -4.94 -0.38 -13.78
N HIS A 245 -3.88 -0.85 -13.13
CA HIS A 245 -3.61 -0.60 -11.73
C HIS A 245 -2.29 0.13 -11.58
N ILE A 246 -2.18 1.03 -10.61
CA ILE A 246 -1.00 1.87 -10.41
C ILE A 246 -0.43 1.59 -9.01
N ILE A 247 0.85 1.29 -8.93
CA ILE A 247 1.64 1.29 -7.70
C ILE A 247 2.65 2.42 -7.83
N CYS A 248 2.41 3.52 -7.14
CA CYS A 248 3.21 4.72 -7.28
C CYS A 248 3.96 5.02 -5.99
N ALA A 249 5.28 5.16 -6.07
CA ALA A 249 6.10 5.37 -4.91
C ALA A 249 6.79 6.74 -4.90
N THR A 250 7.14 7.21 -3.69
CA THR A 250 7.98 8.38 -3.49
C THR A 250 8.78 8.26 -2.19
N GLN A 251 10.01 8.77 -2.20
CA GLN A 251 10.83 8.92 -0.99
C GLN A 251 10.50 10.23 -0.26
N THR A 252 9.97 11.22 -0.99
CA THR A 252 9.71 12.56 -0.48
C THR A 252 8.24 12.93 -0.66
N PRO A 253 7.34 12.43 0.19
CA PRO A 253 5.93 12.81 0.14
C PRO A 253 5.77 14.26 0.60
N THR A 254 5.34 15.14 -0.32
CA THR A 254 5.03 16.55 -0.04
C THR A 254 3.56 16.83 -0.33
N ALA A 255 2.95 17.78 0.37
CA ALA A 255 1.55 18.15 0.15
C ALA A 255 1.30 18.68 -1.28
N LYS A 256 2.31 19.27 -1.91
CA LYS A 256 2.26 19.70 -3.31
C LYS A 256 2.18 18.52 -4.27
N LEU A 257 2.93 17.45 -4.01
CA LEU A 257 2.97 16.25 -4.84
C LEU A 257 1.73 15.39 -4.64
N LEU A 258 1.35 15.16 -3.37
CA LEU A 258 0.22 14.34 -2.95
C LEU A 258 -0.95 15.22 -2.51
N ASN A 259 -1.48 16.01 -3.45
CA ASN A 259 -2.65 16.85 -3.21
C ASN A 259 -3.92 16.00 -2.99
N GLY A 260 -5.00 16.63 -2.55
CA GLY A 260 -6.26 15.94 -2.24
C GLY A 260 -6.85 15.19 -3.43
N GLU A 261 -6.72 15.73 -4.64
CA GLU A 261 -7.22 15.13 -5.86
C GLU A 261 -6.48 13.83 -6.20
N LEU A 262 -5.14 13.85 -6.15
CA LEU A 262 -4.34 12.65 -6.38
C LEU A 262 -4.61 11.60 -5.31
N LYS A 263 -4.65 11.98 -4.03
CA LYS A 263 -4.95 11.07 -2.92
C LYS A 263 -6.30 10.38 -3.05
N ALA A 264 -7.32 11.08 -3.51
CA ALA A 264 -8.68 10.53 -3.68
C ALA A 264 -8.69 9.34 -4.65
N ASN A 265 -7.77 9.30 -5.60
CA ASN A 265 -7.65 8.23 -6.58
C ASN A 265 -6.74 7.07 -6.11
N PHE A 266 -6.05 7.23 -4.97
CA PHE A 266 -5.22 6.19 -4.36
C PHE A 266 -5.80 5.76 -3.00
N PRO A 267 -6.82 4.91 -3.00
CA PRO A 267 -7.53 4.52 -1.78
C PRO A 267 -6.66 3.73 -0.81
N VAL A 268 -5.66 3.00 -1.30
CA VAL A 268 -4.68 2.32 -0.46
C VAL A 268 -3.39 3.13 -0.41
N ARG A 269 -2.95 3.40 0.82
CA ARG A 269 -1.72 4.15 1.07
C ARG A 269 -0.83 3.38 2.04
N VAL A 270 0.38 3.14 1.60
CA VAL A 270 1.39 2.37 2.33
C VAL A 270 2.54 3.29 2.71
N ALA A 271 2.85 3.38 3.97
CA ALA A 271 4.04 4.07 4.45
C ALA A 271 4.99 3.11 5.14
N PHE A 272 6.19 3.03 4.64
CA PHE A 272 7.35 2.56 5.37
C PHE A 272 7.93 3.72 6.16
N ARG A 273 9.05 3.53 6.88
CA ARG A 273 9.64 4.61 7.68
C ARG A 273 9.82 5.88 6.85
N THR A 274 9.24 6.99 7.34
CA THR A 274 9.36 8.33 6.75
C THR A 274 10.39 9.16 7.48
N ALA A 275 10.88 10.24 6.84
CA ALA A 275 11.87 11.12 7.42
C ALA A 275 11.33 11.99 8.57
N SER A 276 10.01 12.23 8.62
CA SER A 276 9.38 13.10 9.62
C SER A 276 7.90 12.79 9.80
N ALA A 277 7.34 13.29 10.91
CA ALA A 277 5.89 13.24 11.16
C ALA A 277 5.08 14.03 10.11
N VAL A 278 5.66 15.07 9.51
CA VAL A 278 5.03 15.82 8.41
C VAL A 278 4.88 14.91 7.20
N ALA A 279 5.94 14.22 6.80
CA ALA A 279 5.92 13.24 5.70
C ALA A 279 4.92 12.11 5.96
N SER A 280 4.84 11.62 7.21
CA SER A 280 3.83 10.63 7.62
C SER A 280 2.41 11.16 7.44
N ARG A 281 2.12 12.39 7.90
CA ARG A 281 0.78 12.98 7.71
C ARG A 281 0.44 13.23 6.24
N VAL A 282 1.42 13.55 5.42
CA VAL A 282 1.17 13.71 3.98
C VAL A 282 0.70 12.40 3.34
N ILE A 283 1.25 11.25 3.68
CA ILE A 283 0.87 9.98 3.07
C ILE A 283 -0.32 9.29 3.79
N LEU A 284 -0.34 9.29 5.13
CA LEU A 284 -1.30 8.52 5.93
C LEU A 284 -2.43 9.37 6.54
N ASP A 285 -2.38 10.70 6.42
CA ASP A 285 -3.19 11.69 7.15
C ASP A 285 -2.96 11.67 8.68
N THR A 286 -2.03 10.86 9.17
CA THR A 286 -1.65 10.73 10.57
C THR A 286 -0.13 10.59 10.73
N ALA A 287 0.38 10.97 11.90
CA ALA A 287 1.76 10.70 12.28
C ALA A 287 1.94 9.21 12.63
N GLY A 288 3.20 8.74 12.70
CA GLY A 288 3.55 7.40 13.15
C GLY A 288 4.53 6.66 12.25
N ALA A 289 4.53 6.93 10.93
CA ALA A 289 5.46 6.27 10.02
C ALA A 289 6.92 6.70 10.25
N GLU A 290 7.19 7.86 10.81
CA GLU A 290 8.52 8.30 11.21
C GLU A 290 9.13 7.45 12.33
N ASN A 291 8.30 6.75 13.08
CA ASN A 291 8.69 5.91 14.21
C ASN A 291 8.83 4.43 13.87
N LEU A 292 8.63 4.05 12.60
CA LEU A 292 8.79 2.68 12.14
C LEU A 292 10.25 2.23 12.18
N SER A 293 10.47 0.95 12.44
CA SER A 293 11.82 0.38 12.56
C SER A 293 12.59 0.29 11.24
N GLY A 294 11.91 0.47 10.10
CA GLY A 294 12.48 0.22 8.78
C GLY A 294 12.46 -1.26 8.40
N MET A 295 13.23 -1.65 7.37
CA MET A 295 13.36 -3.05 6.92
C MET A 295 12.02 -3.76 6.68
N GLY A 296 11.06 -3.06 6.08
CA GLY A 296 9.73 -3.60 5.75
C GLY A 296 8.67 -3.45 6.85
N ASP A 297 8.98 -2.80 7.98
CA ASP A 297 7.97 -2.35 8.95
C ASP A 297 7.18 -1.21 8.33
N GLY A 298 5.87 -1.34 8.23
CA GLY A 298 5.00 -0.43 7.51
C GLY A 298 3.63 -0.25 8.14
N ILE A 299 2.97 0.84 7.74
CA ILE A 299 1.57 1.14 8.02
C ILE A 299 0.84 1.22 6.69
N CYS A 300 -0.31 0.58 6.60
CA CYS A 300 -1.21 0.64 5.46
C CYS A 300 -2.54 1.24 5.89
N ILE A 301 -3.00 2.25 5.16
CA ILE A 301 -4.42 2.65 5.17
C ILE A 301 -5.10 1.86 4.06
N SER A 302 -6.06 1.02 4.44
CA SER A 302 -6.84 0.20 3.51
C SER A 302 -7.88 1.05 2.76
N GLU A 303 -8.52 0.46 1.76
CA GLU A 303 -9.62 1.08 1.01
C GLU A 303 -10.85 1.40 1.89
N SER A 304 -10.99 0.75 3.04
CA SER A 304 -12.02 1.06 4.04
C SER A 304 -11.60 2.17 5.02
N GLY A 305 -10.38 2.72 4.89
CA GLY A 305 -9.82 3.69 5.82
C GLY A 305 -9.23 3.08 7.11
N GLU A 306 -9.19 1.76 7.22
CA GLU A 306 -8.58 1.07 8.36
C GLU A 306 -7.06 1.20 8.32
N SER A 307 -6.46 1.56 9.47
CA SER A 307 -5.01 1.61 9.65
C SER A 307 -4.49 0.26 10.15
N LEU A 308 -3.60 -0.35 9.37
CA LEU A 308 -2.99 -1.65 9.67
C LEU A 308 -1.47 -1.51 9.75
N ARG A 309 -0.86 -1.93 10.87
CA ARG A 309 0.60 -2.12 10.92
C ARG A 309 0.94 -3.52 10.39
N PHE A 310 1.98 -3.59 9.58
CA PHE A 310 2.41 -4.83 8.95
C PHE A 310 3.93 -4.92 8.82
N ARG A 311 4.41 -6.14 8.60
CA ARG A 311 5.77 -6.43 8.16
C ARG A 311 5.71 -6.98 6.75
N GLY A 312 6.39 -6.33 5.80
CA GLY A 312 6.50 -6.81 4.43
C GLY A 312 7.11 -8.22 4.36
N TYR A 313 6.74 -8.97 3.34
CA TYR A 313 7.29 -10.30 3.12
C TYR A 313 8.77 -10.24 2.73
N MET A 314 9.53 -11.25 3.15
CA MET A 314 10.83 -11.54 2.58
C MET A 314 10.68 -12.32 1.27
N MET A 315 11.47 -11.96 0.27
CA MET A 315 11.54 -12.70 -0.98
C MET A 315 12.70 -13.70 -0.93
N ASN A 316 12.46 -14.92 -1.36
CA ASN A 316 13.54 -15.86 -1.63
C ASN A 316 14.31 -15.39 -2.88
N SER A 317 15.64 -15.55 -2.87
CA SER A 317 16.52 -15.26 -4.00
C SER A 317 16.37 -16.24 -5.18
N GLY A 318 15.50 -17.26 -5.05
CA GLY A 318 15.23 -18.24 -6.09
C GLY A 318 14.42 -17.67 -7.27
N ALA A 319 14.64 -18.25 -8.45
CA ALA A 319 13.91 -17.93 -9.68
C ALA A 319 12.40 -17.98 -9.47
N ILE A 320 11.67 -17.15 -10.21
CA ILE A 320 10.21 -17.18 -10.24
C ILE A 320 9.80 -18.53 -10.84
N GLU A 321 9.41 -19.49 -10.01
CA GLU A 321 8.71 -20.65 -10.53
C GLU A 321 7.34 -20.20 -11.05
N VAL A 322 7.16 -20.31 -12.35
CA VAL A 322 5.91 -19.98 -13.04
C VAL A 322 4.81 -20.88 -12.48
N ALA A 323 3.74 -20.29 -11.99
CA ALA A 323 2.60 -21.06 -11.52
C ALA A 323 2.01 -21.89 -12.68
N PRO A 324 1.83 -23.21 -12.54
CA PRO A 324 1.47 -24.10 -13.65
C PRO A 324 0.04 -23.95 -14.16
N LYS A 325 -0.82 -23.15 -13.53
CA LYS A 325 -2.22 -22.98 -13.95
C LYS A 325 -2.53 -21.54 -14.33
N SER A 326 -3.17 -21.36 -15.49
CA SER A 326 -3.70 -20.07 -15.89
C SER A 326 -4.80 -19.61 -14.91
N ILE A 327 -4.95 -18.32 -14.75
CA ILE A 327 -6.00 -17.65 -13.99
C ILE A 327 -7.40 -18.22 -14.34
N TRP A 328 -7.62 -18.54 -15.62
CA TRP A 328 -8.87 -19.13 -16.14
C TRP A 328 -9.13 -20.55 -15.65
N GLN A 329 -8.12 -21.34 -15.39
CA GLN A 329 -8.28 -22.68 -14.82
C GLN A 329 -8.71 -22.59 -13.35
N MET A 330 -8.20 -21.61 -12.59
CA MET A 330 -8.61 -21.38 -11.21
C MET A 330 -10.04 -20.83 -11.08
N ILE A 331 -10.52 -20.03 -12.05
CA ILE A 331 -11.92 -19.56 -12.08
C ILE A 331 -12.86 -20.75 -12.37
N LYS A 332 -12.52 -21.63 -13.29
CA LYS A 332 -13.33 -22.81 -13.60
C LYS A 332 -13.45 -23.77 -12.41
N GLU A 333 -12.37 -24.00 -11.67
CA GLU A 333 -12.36 -24.90 -10.50
C GLU A 333 -13.15 -24.34 -9.29
N ARG A 334 -13.46 -23.03 -9.24
CA ARG A 334 -14.33 -22.44 -8.20
C ARG A 334 -15.82 -22.48 -8.55
N LYS A 335 -16.17 -22.75 -9.79
CA LYS A 335 -17.58 -22.87 -10.26
C LYS A 335 -18.05 -24.31 -10.37
N SER A 336 -17.18 -25.28 -10.19
CA SER A 336 -17.47 -26.71 -9.98
C SER A 336 -17.44 -27.06 -8.48
#